data_c4cef7ecc4b9d4fd571f341b1c8c2da4
#
_entry.id   c4cef7ecc4b9d4fd571f341b1c8c2da4
#
_cell.length_a   1.000
_cell.length_b   1.000
_cell.length_c   1.000
_cell.angle_alpha   90.00
_cell.angle_beta   90.00
_cell.angle_gamma   90.00
#
_symmetry.space_group_name_H-M   'P 1'
#
loop_
_entity.id
_entity.type
_entity.pdbx_description
1 polymer ?
#
loop_
_entity_poly.entity_id
_entity_poly.type
_entity_poly.pdbx_seq_one_letter_code
_entity_poly.pdbx_strand_id
1 'polypeptide(L)'
;MSAAPTPPPAHGLLAGKRVLVTAAAGSGIGSTTARRCLDEGARVIIADKHERRLAETAADLGVTGIVCDVTDEASVQAMVDGAWAALGGIDVLINNAGLGGTAEVHEMTDEQWSLVLDVTLTGTFRVTRAMLRRMYDQGAGVIVNNASVLGWRAQVGQAHYAAAKAGVMALTRCSAVEAAPRGVRINAVAPSLAMHANLAKVTSDELLAELTSREAFGRAAEPWEIATVMVFLASDYSTYMTGEVVSVSSQRA
;
A
#
# COMPACT_ATOMS: atom_id res chain seq x y z
N MET A 1 10.07 -25.20 8.07
CA MET A 1 9.45 -24.01 7.46
C MET A 1 8.67 -24.47 6.24
N SER A 2 7.39 -24.10 6.13
CA SER A 2 6.59 -24.41 4.94
C SER A 2 7.07 -23.51 3.79
N ALA A 3 7.30 -24.07 2.60
CA ALA A 3 7.63 -23.30 1.42
C ALA A 3 6.45 -22.38 1.05
N ALA A 4 6.74 -21.19 0.53
CA ALA A 4 5.69 -20.33 0.00
C ALA A 4 5.05 -21.03 -1.22
N PRO A 5 3.72 -21.02 -1.35
CA PRO A 5 3.07 -21.53 -2.55
C PRO A 5 3.41 -20.66 -3.76
N THR A 6 3.18 -21.18 -4.94
CA THR A 6 3.30 -20.39 -6.19
C THR A 6 2.12 -19.42 -6.32
N PRO A 7 2.34 -18.23 -6.92
CA PRO A 7 1.25 -17.32 -7.22
C PRO A 7 0.13 -17.98 -8.03
N PRO A 8 -1.15 -17.72 -7.72
CA PRO A 8 -2.26 -18.24 -8.52
C PRO A 8 -2.24 -17.60 -9.93
N PRO A 9 -2.75 -18.28 -10.96
CA PRO A 9 -2.88 -17.71 -12.30
C PRO A 9 -3.75 -16.45 -12.27
N ALA A 10 -3.60 -15.62 -13.29
CA ALA A 10 -4.46 -14.45 -13.47
C ALA A 10 -5.85 -14.88 -14.01
N HIS A 11 -6.87 -14.12 -13.60
CA HIS A 11 -8.27 -14.35 -13.95
C HIS A 11 -8.94 -13.15 -14.62
N GLY A 12 -8.18 -12.08 -14.92
CA GLY A 12 -8.70 -10.86 -15.53
C GLY A 12 -9.52 -9.99 -14.56
N LEU A 13 -9.26 -10.09 -13.25
CA LEU A 13 -10.03 -9.39 -12.21
C LEU A 13 -10.04 -7.86 -12.36
N LEU A 14 -9.03 -7.31 -13.04
CA LEU A 14 -8.88 -5.87 -13.28
C LEU A 14 -8.86 -5.55 -14.78
N ALA A 15 -9.45 -6.41 -15.63
CA ALA A 15 -9.46 -6.22 -17.08
C ALA A 15 -9.97 -4.81 -17.46
N GLY A 16 -9.11 -4.02 -18.13
CA GLY A 16 -9.40 -2.66 -18.58
C GLY A 16 -9.43 -1.58 -17.48
N LYS A 17 -9.28 -1.92 -16.20
CA LYS A 17 -9.21 -0.94 -15.11
C LYS A 17 -7.91 -0.12 -15.20
N ARG A 18 -8.00 1.16 -14.82
CA ARG A 18 -6.89 2.14 -14.78
C ARG A 18 -6.43 2.25 -13.34
N VAL A 19 -5.19 1.87 -13.09
CA VAL A 19 -4.65 1.71 -11.73
C VAL A 19 -3.45 2.64 -11.49
N LEU A 20 -3.46 3.37 -10.39
CA LEU A 20 -2.30 4.10 -9.85
C LEU A 20 -1.78 3.37 -8.60
N VAL A 21 -0.48 3.09 -8.55
CA VAL A 21 0.19 2.45 -7.39
C VAL A 21 1.28 3.37 -6.85
N THR A 22 1.19 3.79 -5.59
CA THR A 22 2.22 4.61 -4.94
C THR A 22 3.29 3.77 -4.23
N ALA A 23 4.50 4.32 -4.07
CA ALA A 23 5.68 3.65 -3.49
C ALA A 23 5.93 2.29 -4.15
N ALA A 24 5.98 2.29 -5.48
CA ALA A 24 6.08 1.09 -6.28
C ALA A 24 7.47 0.87 -6.91
N ALA A 25 8.51 1.60 -6.47
CA ALA A 25 9.88 1.36 -6.90
C ALA A 25 10.55 0.21 -6.14
N GLY A 26 11.26 -0.65 -6.85
CA GLY A 26 12.02 -1.77 -6.29
C GLY A 26 11.21 -3.07 -6.19
N SER A 27 11.45 -3.88 -5.15
CA SER A 27 10.96 -5.27 -5.02
C SER A 27 9.99 -5.49 -3.85
N GLY A 28 9.27 -4.44 -3.42
CA GLY A 28 8.35 -4.51 -2.29
C GLY A 28 6.90 -4.82 -2.68
N ILE A 29 5.99 -4.62 -1.73
CA ILE A 29 4.55 -4.84 -1.93
C ILE A 29 4.01 -3.99 -3.09
N GLY A 30 4.43 -2.72 -3.21
CA GLY A 30 3.94 -1.80 -4.25
C GLY A 30 4.26 -2.28 -5.68
N SER A 31 5.51 -2.60 -6.00
CA SER A 31 5.91 -3.09 -7.32
C SER A 31 5.29 -4.45 -7.64
N THR A 32 5.21 -5.33 -6.64
CA THR A 32 4.56 -6.64 -6.80
C THR A 32 3.05 -6.49 -7.04
N THR A 33 2.40 -5.52 -6.36
CA THR A 33 0.99 -5.21 -6.62
C THR A 33 0.78 -4.62 -8.01
N ALA A 34 1.68 -3.74 -8.47
CA ALA A 34 1.63 -3.19 -9.83
C ALA A 34 1.73 -4.31 -10.88
N ARG A 35 2.68 -5.23 -10.73
CA ARG A 35 2.80 -6.43 -11.60
C ARG A 35 1.52 -7.27 -11.56
N ARG A 36 0.99 -7.57 -10.36
CA ARG A 36 -0.23 -8.35 -10.25
C ARG A 36 -1.43 -7.66 -10.90
N CYS A 37 -1.54 -6.33 -10.80
CA CYS A 37 -2.57 -5.57 -11.51
C CYS A 37 -2.44 -5.70 -13.04
N LEU A 38 -1.20 -5.67 -13.57
CA LEU A 38 -0.93 -5.88 -14.99
C LEU A 38 -1.33 -7.29 -15.43
N ASP A 39 -0.94 -8.31 -14.66
CA ASP A 39 -1.30 -9.72 -14.94
C ASP A 39 -2.82 -9.88 -14.99
N GLU A 40 -3.56 -9.16 -14.14
CA GLU A 40 -5.04 -9.15 -14.09
C GLU A 40 -5.70 -8.23 -15.15
N GLY A 41 -4.92 -7.71 -16.10
CA GLY A 41 -5.41 -6.99 -17.28
C GLY A 41 -5.62 -5.48 -17.08
N ALA A 42 -5.06 -4.90 -16.01
CA ALA A 42 -5.13 -3.46 -15.78
C ALA A 42 -4.14 -2.67 -16.64
N ARG A 43 -4.44 -1.38 -16.86
CA ARG A 43 -3.48 -0.36 -17.28
C ARG A 43 -2.92 0.31 -16.04
N VAL A 44 -1.61 0.26 -15.84
CA VAL A 44 -0.98 0.67 -14.58
C VAL A 44 -0.04 1.86 -14.78
N ILE A 45 -0.10 2.82 -13.86
CA ILE A 45 0.95 3.81 -13.62
C ILE A 45 1.48 3.60 -12.22
N ILE A 46 2.79 3.69 -12.07
CA ILE A 46 3.48 3.59 -10.78
C ILE A 46 4.06 4.94 -10.37
N ALA A 47 4.10 5.19 -9.06
CA ALA A 47 4.72 6.40 -8.51
C ALA A 47 5.65 6.07 -7.34
N ASP A 48 6.75 6.80 -7.23
CA ASP A 48 7.69 6.70 -6.11
C ASP A 48 8.54 8.00 -6.05
N LYS A 49 9.12 8.30 -4.89
CA LYS A 49 10.04 9.44 -4.76
C LYS A 49 11.44 9.14 -5.26
N HIS A 50 11.83 7.88 -5.38
CA HIS A 50 13.16 7.46 -5.81
C HIS A 50 13.24 7.33 -7.33
N GLU A 51 13.53 8.42 -8.01
CA GLU A 51 13.53 8.56 -9.47
C GLU A 51 14.26 7.40 -10.20
N ARG A 52 15.52 7.09 -9.82
CA ARG A 52 16.29 6.02 -10.47
C ARG A 52 15.62 4.65 -10.32
N ARG A 53 15.24 4.27 -9.09
CA ARG A 53 14.57 2.97 -8.87
C ARG A 53 13.20 2.90 -9.51
N LEU A 54 12.50 4.03 -9.59
CA LEU A 54 11.21 4.13 -10.27
C LEU A 54 11.38 3.89 -11.78
N ALA A 55 12.38 4.51 -12.41
CA ALA A 55 12.67 4.32 -13.83
C ALA A 55 13.05 2.86 -14.15
N GLU A 56 13.89 2.23 -13.30
CA GLU A 56 14.25 0.81 -13.42
C GLU A 56 13.01 -0.09 -13.33
N THR A 57 12.13 0.14 -12.33
CA THR A 57 10.91 -0.65 -12.14
C THR A 57 9.88 -0.40 -13.25
N ALA A 58 9.74 0.84 -13.70
CA ALA A 58 8.83 1.19 -14.80
C ALA A 58 9.23 0.51 -16.10
N ALA A 59 10.54 0.47 -16.39
CA ALA A 59 11.08 -0.24 -17.55
C ALA A 59 10.85 -1.76 -17.46
N ASP A 60 11.09 -2.36 -16.29
CA ASP A 60 10.87 -3.82 -16.07
C ASP A 60 9.39 -4.21 -16.19
N LEU A 61 8.48 -3.34 -15.74
CA LEU A 61 7.04 -3.57 -15.84
C LEU A 61 6.44 -3.14 -17.19
N GLY A 62 7.16 -2.37 -18.00
CA GLY A 62 6.64 -1.81 -19.25
C GLY A 62 5.56 -0.74 -19.03
N VAL A 63 5.67 0.07 -17.96
CA VAL A 63 4.68 1.08 -17.57
C VAL A 63 5.28 2.46 -17.42
N THR A 64 4.43 3.48 -17.27
CA THR A 64 4.86 4.85 -16.93
C THR A 64 5.12 4.98 -15.43
N GLY A 65 6.26 5.58 -15.06
CA GLY A 65 6.58 6.00 -13.71
C GLY A 65 6.43 7.51 -13.54
N ILE A 66 5.84 7.96 -12.42
CA ILE A 66 5.72 9.39 -12.07
C ILE A 66 6.42 9.61 -10.72
N VAL A 67 7.40 10.52 -10.69
CA VAL A 67 8.09 10.87 -9.44
C VAL A 67 7.11 11.59 -8.51
N CYS A 68 7.01 11.12 -7.26
CA CYS A 68 6.13 11.71 -6.26
C CYS A 68 6.69 11.52 -4.85
N ASP A 69 6.87 12.63 -4.12
CA ASP A 69 7.02 12.62 -2.68
C ASP A 69 5.65 12.87 -2.02
N VAL A 70 5.13 11.89 -1.29
CA VAL A 70 3.82 11.99 -0.62
C VAL A 70 3.81 12.98 0.55
N THR A 71 4.98 13.46 0.98
CA THR A 71 5.11 14.49 2.01
C THR A 71 4.90 15.90 1.45
N ASP A 72 4.93 16.07 0.12
CA ASP A 72 4.69 17.33 -0.57
C ASP A 72 3.34 17.33 -1.31
N GLU A 73 2.46 18.24 -0.92
CA GLU A 73 1.11 18.38 -1.54
C GLU A 73 1.17 18.69 -3.03
N ALA A 74 2.11 19.55 -3.46
CA ALA A 74 2.25 19.91 -4.87
C ALA A 74 2.70 18.72 -5.72
N SER A 75 3.62 17.91 -5.18
CA SER A 75 4.07 16.66 -5.79
C SER A 75 2.93 15.64 -5.91
N VAL A 76 2.11 15.49 -4.86
CA VAL A 76 0.93 14.60 -4.88
C VAL A 76 -0.07 15.05 -5.94
N GLN A 77 -0.37 16.36 -6.00
CA GLN A 77 -1.31 16.88 -6.99
C GLN A 77 -0.79 16.66 -8.42
N ALA A 78 0.49 16.94 -8.68
CA ALA A 78 1.12 16.73 -9.99
C ALA A 78 1.09 15.25 -10.41
N MET A 79 1.34 14.32 -9.47
CA MET A 79 1.25 12.88 -9.72
C MET A 79 -0.18 12.48 -10.13
N VAL A 80 -1.18 12.91 -9.37
CA VAL A 80 -2.58 12.58 -9.65
C VAL A 80 -3.02 13.13 -11.00
N ASP A 81 -2.70 14.40 -11.29
CA ASP A 81 -3.07 15.05 -12.56
C ASP A 81 -2.37 14.38 -13.75
N GLY A 82 -1.08 14.08 -13.63
CA GLY A 82 -0.31 13.39 -14.66
C GLY A 82 -0.84 11.97 -14.95
N ALA A 83 -1.08 11.20 -13.89
CA ALA A 83 -1.64 9.84 -14.02
C ALA A 83 -3.07 9.86 -14.60
N TRP A 84 -3.89 10.81 -14.15
CA TRP A 84 -5.25 10.99 -14.67
C TRP A 84 -5.27 11.31 -16.14
N ALA A 85 -4.42 12.24 -16.58
CA ALA A 85 -4.30 12.62 -17.99
C ALA A 85 -3.80 11.46 -18.87
N ALA A 86 -2.78 10.74 -18.40
CA ALA A 86 -2.17 9.64 -19.16
C ALA A 86 -3.09 8.41 -19.31
N LEU A 87 -3.92 8.12 -18.32
CA LEU A 87 -4.86 6.99 -18.35
C LEU A 87 -6.26 7.38 -18.86
N GLY A 88 -6.60 8.67 -18.91
CA GLY A 88 -7.96 9.14 -19.18
C GLY A 88 -8.93 8.92 -18.01
N GLY A 89 -8.42 8.97 -16.78
CA GLY A 89 -9.12 8.68 -15.53
C GLY A 89 -8.41 7.59 -14.71
N ILE A 90 -8.82 7.39 -13.46
CA ILE A 90 -8.27 6.33 -12.59
C ILE A 90 -9.43 5.62 -11.90
N ASP A 91 -9.51 4.30 -12.06
CA ASP A 91 -10.53 3.46 -11.44
C ASP A 91 -10.09 2.95 -10.07
N VAL A 92 -8.78 2.72 -9.90
CA VAL A 92 -8.19 2.15 -8.69
C VAL A 92 -6.95 2.91 -8.24
N LEU A 93 -6.90 3.27 -6.97
CA LEU A 93 -5.69 3.70 -6.28
C LEU A 93 -5.22 2.61 -5.31
N ILE A 94 -3.99 2.14 -5.47
CA ILE A 94 -3.26 1.38 -4.45
C ILE A 94 -2.35 2.36 -3.70
N ASN A 95 -2.77 2.76 -2.52
CA ASN A 95 -2.09 3.74 -1.68
C ASN A 95 -1.14 3.04 -0.73
N ASN A 96 0.07 2.76 -1.21
CA ASN A 96 1.02 1.86 -0.55
C ASN A 96 2.18 2.60 0.15
N ALA A 97 2.34 3.90 -0.04
CA ALA A 97 3.43 4.64 0.57
C ALA A 97 3.44 4.52 2.11
N GLY A 98 4.62 4.27 2.65
CA GLY A 98 4.82 4.18 4.09
C GLY A 98 6.30 4.04 4.44
N LEU A 99 6.64 4.52 5.63
CA LEU A 99 7.98 4.48 6.18
C LEU A 99 7.90 3.95 7.61
N GLY A 100 8.73 2.96 7.93
CA GLY A 100 8.97 2.50 9.30
C GLY A 100 10.26 3.11 9.86
N GLY A 101 10.52 2.80 11.10
CA GLY A 101 11.75 3.14 11.83
C GLY A 101 11.76 2.34 13.13
N THR A 102 12.85 2.41 13.89
CA THR A 102 12.95 1.77 15.20
C THR A 102 13.56 2.75 16.20
N ALA A 103 12.78 3.09 17.23
CA ALA A 103 13.25 3.86 18.39
C ALA A 103 12.31 3.60 19.58
N GLU A 104 12.84 3.43 20.77
CA GLU A 104 12.02 3.39 21.98
C GLU A 104 11.40 4.77 22.26
N VAL A 105 10.22 4.81 22.87
CA VAL A 105 9.46 6.06 23.03
C VAL A 105 10.26 7.15 23.78
N HIS A 106 11.02 6.76 24.79
CA HIS A 106 11.80 7.71 25.59
C HIS A 106 13.08 8.23 24.90
N GLU A 107 13.51 7.57 23.82
CA GLU A 107 14.69 7.94 23.01
C GLU A 107 14.28 8.51 21.64
N MET A 108 13.00 8.38 21.26
CA MET A 108 12.49 8.81 19.96
C MET A 108 12.52 10.34 19.86
N THR A 109 13.17 10.87 18.81
CA THR A 109 13.14 12.31 18.57
C THR A 109 11.85 12.74 17.88
N ASP A 110 11.51 14.04 18.00
CA ASP A 110 10.36 14.64 17.31
C ASP A 110 10.48 14.50 15.79
N GLU A 111 11.68 14.54 15.24
CA GLU A 111 11.94 14.35 13.81
C GLU A 111 11.64 12.92 13.36
N GLN A 112 12.05 11.91 14.15
CA GLN A 112 11.74 10.49 13.86
C GLN A 112 10.24 10.24 13.90
N TRP A 113 9.57 10.76 14.92
CA TRP A 113 8.11 10.70 15.06
C TRP A 113 7.42 11.35 13.85
N SER A 114 7.76 12.63 13.60
CA SER A 114 7.11 13.44 12.57
C SER A 114 7.34 12.88 11.17
N LEU A 115 8.55 12.40 10.86
CA LEU A 115 8.87 11.81 9.56
C LEU A 115 8.01 10.57 9.26
N VAL A 116 7.87 9.67 10.23
CA VAL A 116 7.08 8.44 10.04
C VAL A 116 5.60 8.75 9.88
N LEU A 117 5.07 9.68 10.70
CA LEU A 117 3.68 10.10 10.57
C LEU A 117 3.43 10.85 9.27
N ASP A 118 4.33 11.74 8.85
CA ASP A 118 4.13 12.53 7.64
C ASP A 118 4.14 11.67 6.37
N VAL A 119 5.07 10.73 6.27
CA VAL A 119 5.09 9.80 5.12
C VAL A 119 3.91 8.83 5.18
N THR A 120 3.67 8.19 6.34
CA THR A 120 2.79 7.02 6.41
C THR A 120 1.32 7.38 6.58
N LEU A 121 1.00 8.37 7.43
CA LEU A 121 -0.38 8.78 7.69
C LEU A 121 -0.77 9.99 6.86
N THR A 122 -0.02 11.08 6.98
CA THR A 122 -0.35 12.34 6.29
C THR A 122 -0.21 12.18 4.78
N GLY A 123 0.80 11.45 4.31
CA GLY A 123 0.96 11.11 2.89
C GLY A 123 -0.20 10.28 2.35
N THR A 124 -0.63 9.24 3.09
CA THR A 124 -1.83 8.47 2.74
C THR A 124 -3.06 9.37 2.65
N PHE A 125 -3.24 10.29 3.60
CA PHE A 125 -4.34 11.26 3.59
C PHE A 125 -4.25 12.21 2.37
N ARG A 126 -3.09 12.78 2.06
CA ARG A 126 -2.91 13.68 0.90
C ARG A 126 -3.30 12.99 -0.40
N VAL A 127 -2.78 11.79 -0.63
CA VAL A 127 -3.08 11.02 -1.86
C VAL A 127 -4.56 10.62 -1.91
N THR A 128 -5.14 10.14 -0.79
CA THR A 128 -6.58 9.82 -0.70
C THR A 128 -7.43 11.05 -1.05
N ARG A 129 -7.13 12.21 -0.45
CA ARG A 129 -7.86 13.47 -0.70
C ARG A 129 -7.78 13.90 -2.16
N ALA A 130 -6.60 13.88 -2.77
CA ALA A 130 -6.42 14.26 -4.16
C ALA A 130 -7.19 13.34 -5.11
N MET A 131 -7.16 12.02 -4.85
CA MET A 131 -7.89 11.04 -5.64
C MET A 131 -9.42 11.15 -5.46
N LEU A 132 -9.90 11.34 -4.24
CA LEU A 132 -11.33 11.49 -3.98
C LEU A 132 -11.96 12.66 -4.73
N ARG A 133 -11.27 13.81 -4.84
CA ARG A 133 -11.73 14.94 -5.63
C ARG A 133 -12.02 14.53 -7.08
N ARG A 134 -11.15 13.74 -7.70
CA ARG A 134 -11.30 13.26 -9.07
C ARG A 134 -12.34 12.13 -9.19
N MET A 135 -12.31 11.18 -8.27
CA MET A 135 -13.24 10.04 -8.27
C MET A 135 -14.68 10.47 -8.00
N TYR A 136 -14.91 11.54 -7.22
CA TYR A 136 -16.26 12.09 -7.01
C TYR A 136 -16.84 12.68 -8.28
N ASP A 137 -16.04 13.39 -9.08
CA ASP A 137 -16.46 13.89 -10.39
C ASP A 137 -16.70 12.73 -11.39
N GLN A 138 -15.92 11.65 -11.27
CA GLN A 138 -16.09 10.43 -12.07
C GLN A 138 -17.31 9.62 -11.65
N GLY A 139 -17.80 9.76 -10.42
CA GLY A 139 -18.93 8.99 -9.85
C GLY A 139 -18.61 7.53 -9.52
N ALA A 140 -17.34 7.13 -9.56
CA ALA A 140 -16.87 5.77 -9.27
C ALA A 140 -15.40 5.74 -8.92
N GLY A 141 -14.97 4.76 -8.11
CA GLY A 141 -13.57 4.51 -7.81
C GLY A 141 -13.36 3.50 -6.69
N VAL A 142 -12.14 3.02 -6.59
CA VAL A 142 -11.71 2.15 -5.49
C VAL A 142 -10.37 2.62 -4.96
N ILE A 143 -10.25 2.73 -3.64
CA ILE A 143 -8.98 3.00 -2.95
C ILE A 143 -8.66 1.83 -2.04
N VAL A 144 -7.45 1.29 -2.15
CA VAL A 144 -6.91 0.27 -1.25
C VAL A 144 -5.70 0.84 -0.53
N ASN A 145 -5.82 1.08 0.76
CA ASN A 145 -4.75 1.58 1.61
C ASN A 145 -3.90 0.43 2.17
N ASN A 146 -2.60 0.63 2.28
CA ASN A 146 -1.70 -0.31 2.92
C ASN A 146 -1.49 0.08 4.40
N ALA A 147 -2.25 -0.56 5.31
CA ALA A 147 -2.08 -0.46 6.76
C ALA A 147 -0.97 -1.41 7.27
N SER A 148 -1.12 -1.99 8.43
CA SER A 148 -0.26 -3.04 9.02
C SER A 148 -0.97 -3.65 10.21
N VAL A 149 -0.66 -4.91 10.55
CA VAL A 149 -1.11 -5.52 11.83
C VAL A 149 -0.62 -4.72 13.04
N LEU A 150 0.46 -3.94 12.94
CA LEU A 150 0.92 -3.05 14.00
C LEU A 150 -0.03 -1.87 14.28
N GLY A 151 -1.03 -1.62 13.42
CA GLY A 151 -2.14 -0.73 13.77
C GLY A 151 -3.08 -1.30 14.85
N TRP A 152 -3.02 -2.61 15.11
CA TRP A 152 -3.78 -3.30 16.16
C TRP A 152 -2.90 -3.89 17.26
N ARG A 153 -1.62 -4.14 16.96
CA ARG A 153 -0.69 -4.90 17.82
C ARG A 153 0.48 -4.04 18.24
N ALA A 154 1.16 -4.45 19.31
CA ALA A 154 2.35 -3.77 19.81
C ALA A 154 3.63 -4.48 19.35
N GLN A 155 4.67 -3.67 19.09
CA GLN A 155 6.04 -4.12 18.90
C GLN A 155 6.98 -3.06 19.49
N VAL A 156 8.00 -3.49 20.21
CA VAL A 156 9.02 -2.60 20.79
C VAL A 156 9.67 -1.76 19.69
N GLY A 157 9.87 -0.47 19.97
CA GLY A 157 10.49 0.47 19.05
C GLY A 157 9.62 0.93 17.87
N GLN A 158 8.33 0.54 17.82
CA GLN A 158 7.45 0.82 16.68
C GLN A 158 6.30 1.80 17.01
N ALA A 159 6.38 2.56 18.09
CA ALA A 159 5.26 3.40 18.55
C ALA A 159 4.77 4.40 17.48
N HIS A 160 5.68 5.10 16.80
CA HIS A 160 5.35 6.04 15.72
C HIS A 160 4.70 5.35 14.52
N TYR A 161 5.26 4.20 14.09
CA TYR A 161 4.72 3.42 12.97
C TYR A 161 3.36 2.80 13.30
N ALA A 162 3.20 2.25 14.50
CA ALA A 162 1.93 1.70 14.98
C ALA A 162 0.85 2.78 15.05
N ALA A 163 1.17 3.96 15.59
CA ALA A 163 0.27 5.11 15.62
C ALA A 163 -0.14 5.55 14.20
N ALA A 164 0.83 5.67 13.28
CA ALA A 164 0.55 6.01 11.89
C ALA A 164 -0.36 4.98 11.20
N LYS A 165 -0.08 3.68 11.37
CA LYS A 165 -0.87 2.60 10.74
C LYS A 165 -2.26 2.45 11.37
N ALA A 166 -2.42 2.67 12.68
CA ALA A 166 -3.72 2.78 13.32
C ALA A 166 -4.51 3.99 12.76
N GLY A 167 -3.82 5.12 12.54
CA GLY A 167 -4.39 6.30 11.88
C GLY A 167 -4.86 6.01 10.45
N VAL A 168 -4.09 5.25 9.66
CA VAL A 168 -4.50 4.81 8.30
C VAL A 168 -5.77 3.97 8.35
N MET A 169 -5.90 3.06 9.34
CA MET A 169 -7.12 2.26 9.50
C MET A 169 -8.33 3.14 9.85
N ALA A 170 -8.16 4.12 10.75
CA ALA A 170 -9.21 5.06 11.10
C ALA A 170 -9.59 5.95 9.90
N LEU A 171 -8.60 6.49 9.18
CA LEU A 171 -8.80 7.26 7.95
C LEU A 171 -9.59 6.45 6.92
N THR A 172 -9.24 5.18 6.72
CA THR A 172 -9.95 4.27 5.79
C THR A 172 -11.43 4.16 6.15
N ARG A 173 -11.76 3.90 7.42
CA ARG A 173 -13.16 3.75 7.86
C ARG A 173 -13.96 5.03 7.68
N CYS A 174 -13.41 6.18 8.11
CA CYS A 174 -14.12 7.46 8.03
C CYS A 174 -14.31 7.89 6.57
N SER A 175 -13.24 7.88 5.76
CA SER A 175 -13.34 8.28 4.35
C SER A 175 -14.22 7.34 3.52
N ALA A 176 -14.31 6.05 3.87
CA ALA A 176 -15.19 5.09 3.21
C ALA A 176 -16.68 5.46 3.36
N VAL A 177 -17.09 5.85 4.57
CA VAL A 177 -18.49 6.28 4.82
C VAL A 177 -18.81 7.57 4.07
N GLU A 178 -17.87 8.51 3.99
CA GLU A 178 -18.01 9.76 3.24
C GLU A 178 -18.08 9.52 1.71
N ALA A 179 -17.32 8.53 1.21
CA ALA A 179 -17.14 8.27 -0.22
C ALA A 179 -18.24 7.36 -0.81
N ALA A 180 -18.82 6.47 -0.02
CA ALA A 180 -19.81 5.49 -0.48
C ALA A 180 -21.03 6.10 -1.20
N PRO A 181 -21.65 7.21 -0.72
CA PRO A 181 -22.76 7.86 -1.43
C PRO A 181 -22.36 8.41 -2.83
N ARG A 182 -21.07 8.50 -3.13
CA ARG A 182 -20.54 8.99 -4.40
C ARG A 182 -19.94 7.88 -5.26
N GLY A 183 -20.28 6.61 -4.96
CA GLY A 183 -19.85 5.45 -5.74
C GLY A 183 -18.39 5.05 -5.55
N VAL A 184 -17.70 5.52 -4.50
CA VAL A 184 -16.31 5.19 -4.25
C VAL A 184 -16.19 4.27 -3.04
N ARG A 185 -15.46 3.16 -3.19
CA ARG A 185 -15.13 2.22 -2.10
C ARG A 185 -13.72 2.46 -1.59
N ILE A 186 -13.52 2.40 -0.30
CA ILE A 186 -12.20 2.54 0.34
C ILE A 186 -12.02 1.42 1.35
N ASN A 187 -11.01 0.58 1.16
CA ASN A 187 -10.64 -0.49 2.08
C ASN A 187 -9.14 -0.44 2.38
N ALA A 188 -8.69 -1.20 3.35
CA ALA A 188 -7.28 -1.38 3.63
C ALA A 188 -6.91 -2.85 3.76
N VAL A 189 -5.65 -3.16 3.45
CA VAL A 189 -5.00 -4.40 3.90
C VAL A 189 -4.13 -4.11 5.11
N ALA A 190 -4.01 -5.07 6.02
CA ALA A 190 -3.11 -5.00 7.17
C ALA A 190 -2.17 -6.22 7.14
N PRO A 191 -1.03 -6.11 6.43
CA PRO A 191 -0.04 -7.17 6.38
C PRO A 191 0.65 -7.37 7.75
N SER A 192 1.06 -8.62 8.02
CA SER A 192 2.10 -8.92 9.00
C SER A 192 3.49 -8.82 8.36
N LEU A 193 4.42 -9.68 8.74
CA LEU A 193 5.77 -9.69 8.17
C LEU A 193 5.73 -10.09 6.69
N ALA A 194 6.02 -9.16 5.81
CA ALA A 194 6.19 -9.41 4.37
C ALA A 194 7.67 -9.25 4.00
N MET A 195 8.29 -10.34 3.50
CA MET A 195 9.70 -10.34 3.16
C MET A 195 9.95 -9.59 1.85
N HIS A 196 10.83 -8.60 1.88
CA HIS A 196 11.32 -7.92 0.69
C HIS A 196 12.77 -7.46 0.89
N ALA A 197 13.48 -7.23 -0.20
CA ALA A 197 14.92 -6.95 -0.18
C ALA A 197 15.34 -5.75 0.72
N ASN A 198 14.49 -4.74 0.86
CA ASN A 198 14.81 -3.61 1.75
C ASN A 198 14.67 -4.00 3.23
N LEU A 199 13.67 -4.79 3.61
CA LEU A 199 13.53 -5.26 4.99
C LEU A 199 14.72 -6.13 5.38
N ALA A 200 15.11 -7.07 4.52
CA ALA A 200 16.29 -7.93 4.74
C ALA A 200 17.60 -7.16 4.91
N LYS A 201 17.71 -5.95 4.34
CA LYS A 201 18.92 -5.12 4.47
C LYS A 201 19.00 -4.32 5.77
N VAL A 202 17.86 -4.03 6.39
CA VAL A 202 17.78 -3.12 7.57
C VAL A 202 17.39 -3.85 8.85
N THR A 203 17.18 -5.17 8.79
CA THR A 203 16.75 -5.98 9.92
C THR A 203 17.79 -7.09 10.14
N SER A 204 18.24 -7.28 11.38
CA SER A 204 19.20 -8.35 11.68
C SER A 204 18.57 -9.74 11.50
N ASP A 205 19.40 -10.75 11.25
CA ASP A 205 18.93 -12.14 11.07
C ASP A 205 18.22 -12.66 12.34
N GLU A 206 18.68 -12.27 13.54
CA GLU A 206 18.06 -12.65 14.81
C GLU A 206 16.65 -12.07 14.92
N LEU A 207 16.49 -10.78 14.60
CA LEU A 207 15.16 -10.14 14.63
C LEU A 207 14.23 -10.71 13.55
N LEU A 208 14.74 -11.00 12.36
CA LEU A 208 13.96 -11.67 11.32
C LEU A 208 13.51 -13.07 11.77
N ALA A 209 14.39 -13.83 12.41
CA ALA A 209 14.06 -15.14 12.96
C ALA A 209 12.99 -15.05 14.07
N GLU A 210 13.12 -14.07 14.97
CA GLU A 210 12.12 -13.80 16.01
C GLU A 210 10.77 -13.45 15.41
N LEU A 211 10.72 -12.48 14.48
CA LEU A 211 9.49 -12.05 13.82
C LEU A 211 8.83 -13.22 13.05
N THR A 212 9.64 -14.00 12.33
CA THR A 212 9.19 -15.17 11.60
C THR A 212 8.60 -16.25 12.52
N SER A 213 9.17 -16.44 13.71
CA SER A 213 8.67 -17.40 14.69
C SER A 213 7.26 -17.08 15.22
N ARG A 214 6.84 -15.80 15.11
CA ARG A 214 5.49 -15.35 15.49
C ARG A 214 4.44 -15.65 14.42
N GLU A 215 4.87 -15.96 13.18
CA GLU A 215 3.98 -16.34 12.09
C GLU A 215 3.59 -17.83 12.24
N ALA A 216 2.29 -18.15 12.16
CA ALA A 216 1.81 -19.53 12.34
C ALA A 216 2.34 -20.50 11.27
N PHE A 217 2.61 -20.00 10.05
CA PHE A 217 3.24 -20.77 8.98
C PHE A 217 4.76 -20.91 9.14
N GLY A 218 5.40 -20.27 10.13
CA GLY A 218 6.84 -20.29 10.35
C GLY A 218 7.63 -19.64 9.22
N ARG A 219 7.00 -18.76 8.45
CA ARG A 219 7.61 -17.94 7.39
C ARG A 219 6.97 -16.57 7.29
N ALA A 220 7.70 -15.60 6.76
CA ALA A 220 7.11 -14.34 6.31
C ALA A 220 6.19 -14.56 5.09
N ALA A 221 5.27 -13.64 4.87
CA ALA A 221 4.51 -13.60 3.64
C ALA A 221 5.39 -13.14 2.47
N GLU A 222 5.16 -13.71 1.29
CA GLU A 222 5.68 -13.18 0.06
C GLU A 222 4.88 -11.92 -0.35
N PRO A 223 5.50 -10.89 -0.95
CA PRO A 223 4.79 -9.68 -1.37
C PRO A 223 3.57 -9.95 -2.26
N TRP A 224 3.59 -11.00 -3.06
CA TRP A 224 2.47 -11.36 -3.94
C TRP A 224 1.24 -11.87 -3.15
N GLU A 225 1.43 -12.46 -1.96
CA GLU A 225 0.31 -12.89 -1.10
C GLU A 225 -0.50 -11.67 -0.62
N ILE A 226 0.18 -10.55 -0.33
CA ILE A 226 -0.47 -9.28 -0.01
C ILE A 226 -1.09 -8.64 -1.27
N ALA A 227 -0.34 -8.61 -2.38
CA ALA A 227 -0.79 -8.05 -3.64
C ALA A 227 -2.09 -8.70 -4.15
N THR A 228 -2.25 -10.01 -3.97
CA THR A 228 -3.47 -10.74 -4.36
C THR A 228 -4.70 -10.25 -3.60
N VAL A 229 -4.58 -9.96 -2.29
CA VAL A 229 -5.68 -9.41 -1.50
C VAL A 229 -5.97 -7.95 -1.89
N MET A 230 -4.94 -7.15 -2.20
CA MET A 230 -5.14 -5.79 -2.74
C MET A 230 -5.89 -5.82 -4.07
N VAL A 231 -5.56 -6.73 -4.99
CA VAL A 231 -6.26 -6.93 -6.26
C VAL A 231 -7.72 -7.36 -6.04
N PHE A 232 -7.97 -8.29 -5.11
CA PHE A 232 -9.34 -8.67 -4.73
C PHE A 232 -10.15 -7.46 -4.25
N LEU A 233 -9.60 -6.64 -3.35
CA LEU A 233 -10.27 -5.43 -2.86
C LEU A 233 -10.45 -4.36 -3.94
N ALA A 234 -9.56 -4.30 -4.93
CA ALA A 234 -9.64 -3.41 -6.09
C ALA A 234 -10.67 -3.86 -7.12
N SER A 235 -11.00 -5.14 -7.17
CA SER A 235 -11.87 -5.77 -8.17
C SER A 235 -13.37 -5.64 -7.85
N ASP A 236 -14.17 -6.05 -8.81
CA ASP A 236 -15.63 -6.11 -8.65
C ASP A 236 -16.08 -7.31 -7.78
N TYR A 237 -15.17 -8.19 -7.37
CA TYR A 237 -15.47 -9.27 -6.41
C TYR A 237 -15.67 -8.77 -4.97
N SER A 238 -15.34 -7.51 -4.69
CA SER A 238 -15.52 -6.88 -3.37
C SER A 238 -16.50 -5.69 -3.38
N THR A 239 -17.47 -5.68 -4.29
CA THR A 239 -18.40 -4.55 -4.49
C THR A 239 -19.21 -4.17 -3.25
N TYR A 240 -19.44 -5.08 -2.32
CA TYR A 240 -20.15 -4.80 -1.06
C TYR A 240 -19.23 -4.48 0.11
N MET A 241 -17.92 -4.35 -0.14
CA MET A 241 -16.92 -4.06 0.90
C MET A 241 -16.45 -2.60 0.80
N THR A 242 -16.67 -1.84 1.88
CA THR A 242 -16.09 -0.50 2.06
C THR A 242 -15.90 -0.23 3.55
N GLY A 243 -14.81 0.44 3.93
CA GLY A 243 -14.45 0.69 5.32
C GLY A 243 -13.77 -0.49 6.02
N GLU A 244 -13.52 -1.58 5.31
CA GLU A 244 -12.91 -2.77 5.88
C GLU A 244 -11.39 -2.66 5.97
N VAL A 245 -10.83 -3.25 7.03
CA VAL A 245 -9.39 -3.45 7.19
C VAL A 245 -9.13 -4.95 7.25
N VAL A 246 -8.66 -5.50 6.13
CA VAL A 246 -8.48 -6.93 5.96
C VAL A 246 -7.09 -7.35 6.40
N SER A 247 -6.99 -8.19 7.44
CA SER A 247 -5.72 -8.76 7.88
C SER A 247 -5.18 -9.73 6.85
N VAL A 248 -3.92 -9.51 6.41
CA VAL A 248 -3.16 -10.45 5.56
C VAL A 248 -1.99 -10.95 6.39
N SER A 249 -2.27 -11.87 7.29
CA SER A 249 -1.37 -12.26 8.36
C SER A 249 -1.60 -13.71 8.77
N SER A 250 -0.52 -14.41 9.08
CA SER A 250 -0.56 -15.71 9.76
C SER A 250 -0.10 -15.61 11.22
N GLN A 251 0.05 -14.42 11.77
CA GLN A 251 0.42 -14.26 13.17
C GLN A 251 -0.67 -14.80 14.09
N ARG A 252 -0.23 -15.52 15.12
CA ARG A 252 -1.13 -15.95 16.19
C ARG A 252 -1.73 -14.73 16.89
N ALA A 253 -3.00 -14.83 17.23
CA ALA A 253 -3.73 -13.80 17.99
C ALA A 253 -3.11 -13.60 19.38
#